data_ab6adeb8468e3e1d6161e5725ed6cbed
#
_entry.id   ab6adeb8468e3e1d6161e5725ed6cbed
#
_cell.length_a   1.000
_cell.length_b   1.000
_cell.length_c   1.000
_cell.angle_alpha   90.00
_cell.angle_beta   90.00
_cell.angle_gamma   90.00
#
_symmetry.space_group_name_H-M   'P 1'
#
loop_
_entity.id
_entity.type
_entity.pdbx_description
1 polymer ?
#
loop_
_entity_poly.entity_id
_entity_poly.type
_entity_poly.pdbx_seq_one_letter_code
_entity_poly.pdbx_strand_id
1 'polypeptide(L)'
;MPYADNHGVRIHYQLEGKGPPLVLLHGLSEDLEWWRDYGYVESLKNDYKLILIDARGHGASDKPHNPDAYKLELFVNDIVCMLDDLRIGKAHFLVSRWVDGSALG
;
A
#
# COMPACT_ATOMS: atom_id res chain seq x y z
N MET A 1 -13.02 7.20 5.03
CA MET A 1 -11.76 6.69 4.46
C MET A 1 -11.43 5.36 5.09
N PRO A 2 -11.14 4.33 4.30
CA PRO A 2 -10.85 3.02 4.88
C PRO A 2 -9.45 2.94 5.49
N TYR A 3 -9.38 2.29 6.61
CA TYR A 3 -8.13 2.03 7.33
C TYR A 3 -8.09 0.58 7.77
N ALA A 4 -6.91 -0.02 7.71
CA ALA A 4 -6.65 -1.30 8.36
C ALA A 4 -5.83 -1.02 9.61
N ASP A 5 -6.21 -1.62 10.73
CA ASP A 5 -5.52 -1.43 12.01
C ASP A 5 -4.57 -2.58 12.24
N ASN A 6 -3.28 -2.29 12.34
CA ASN A 6 -2.26 -3.28 12.64
C ASN A 6 -1.61 -2.91 13.97
N HIS A 7 -2.10 -3.51 15.05
CA HIS A 7 -1.60 -3.29 16.42
C HIS A 7 -1.52 -1.81 16.77
N GLY A 8 -2.59 -1.07 16.45
CA GLY A 8 -2.70 0.34 16.78
C GLY A 8 -2.15 1.30 15.74
N VAL A 9 -1.49 0.79 14.70
CA VAL A 9 -1.06 1.61 13.57
C VAL A 9 -2.10 1.50 12.48
N ARG A 10 -2.73 2.60 12.13
CA ARG A 10 -3.78 2.61 11.10
C ARG A 10 -3.15 2.86 9.74
N ILE A 11 -3.45 1.99 8.81
CA ILE A 11 -2.93 2.04 7.45
C ILE A 11 -4.05 2.43 6.51
N HIS A 12 -3.90 3.58 5.87
CA HIS A 12 -4.89 4.10 4.93
C HIS A 12 -4.78 3.39 3.59
N TYR A 13 -5.93 3.02 3.02
CA TYR A 13 -5.95 2.46 1.68
C TYR A 13 -7.19 2.95 0.92
N GLN A 14 -7.18 2.79 -0.39
CA GLN A 14 -8.32 3.10 -1.26
C GLN A 14 -8.51 1.99 -2.27
N LEU A 15 -9.75 1.78 -2.69
CA LEU A 15 -10.10 0.75 -3.66
C LEU A 15 -10.60 1.41 -4.94
N GLU A 16 -10.14 0.91 -6.08
CA GLU A 16 -10.58 1.38 -7.38
C GLU A 16 -10.67 0.21 -8.36
N GLY A 17 -11.67 0.24 -9.22
CA GLY A 17 -11.73 -0.69 -10.33
C GLY A 17 -12.36 -2.02 -10.01
N LYS A 18 -12.24 -2.93 -10.97
CA LYS A 18 -12.82 -4.28 -10.91
C LYS A 18 -11.87 -5.27 -11.55
N GLY A 19 -11.84 -6.47 -11.01
CA GLY A 19 -11.05 -7.56 -11.54
C GLY A 19 -10.21 -8.22 -10.47
N PRO A 20 -9.16 -8.96 -10.87
CA PRO A 20 -8.25 -9.56 -9.90
C PRO A 20 -7.59 -8.51 -9.03
N PRO A 21 -7.34 -8.80 -7.74
CA PRO A 21 -6.72 -7.81 -6.85
C PRO A 21 -5.29 -7.50 -7.25
N LEU A 22 -4.96 -6.20 -7.26
CA LEU A 22 -3.62 -5.70 -7.52
C LEU A 22 -3.30 -4.64 -6.47
N VAL A 23 -2.32 -4.90 -5.63
CA VAL A 23 -1.88 -3.95 -4.60
C VAL A 23 -0.83 -3.02 -5.20
N LEU A 24 -1.06 -1.71 -5.05
CA LEU A 24 -0.13 -0.69 -5.54
C LEU A 24 0.61 -0.09 -4.35
N LEU A 25 1.92 -0.33 -4.30
CA LEU A 25 2.81 0.14 -3.24
C LEU A 25 3.68 1.27 -3.76
N HIS A 26 3.51 2.46 -3.20
CA HIS A 26 4.31 3.62 -3.61
C HIS A 26 5.73 3.51 -3.05
N GLY A 27 6.65 4.31 -3.62
CA GLY A 27 8.02 4.39 -3.13
C GLY A 27 8.13 5.25 -1.88
N LEU A 28 9.29 5.21 -1.25
CA LEU A 28 9.57 6.08 -0.12
C LEU A 28 9.48 7.54 -0.55
N SER A 29 9.02 8.39 0.32
CA SER A 29 8.79 9.82 0.07
C SER A 29 7.61 10.10 -0.85
N GLU A 30 6.80 9.10 -1.14
CA GLU A 30 5.59 9.21 -1.95
C GLU A 30 4.36 8.90 -1.09
N ASP A 31 3.20 8.82 -1.72
CA ASP A 31 1.96 8.34 -1.11
C ASP A 31 1.12 7.68 -2.19
N LEU A 32 -0.10 7.25 -1.83
CA LEU A 32 -0.92 6.51 -2.80
C LEU A 32 -1.38 7.38 -3.97
N GLU A 33 -1.42 8.70 -3.81
CA GLU A 33 -1.78 9.59 -4.90
C GLU A 33 -0.77 9.55 -6.05
N TRP A 34 0.46 9.14 -5.79
CA TRP A 34 1.46 8.98 -6.84
C TRP A 34 0.93 8.11 -8.00
N TRP A 35 0.21 7.05 -7.65
CA TRP A 35 -0.35 6.15 -8.67
C TRP A 35 -1.40 6.84 -9.52
N ARG A 36 -2.19 7.74 -8.92
CA ARG A 36 -3.19 8.50 -9.67
C ARG A 36 -2.52 9.55 -10.54
N ASP A 37 -1.56 10.25 -9.99
CA ASP A 37 -0.89 11.36 -10.68
C ASP A 37 -0.16 10.90 -11.93
N TYR A 38 0.38 9.69 -11.92
CA TYR A 38 1.12 9.15 -13.05
C TYR A 38 0.27 8.25 -13.98
N GLY A 39 -1.03 8.25 -13.79
CA GLY A 39 -1.95 7.61 -14.74
C GLY A 39 -2.13 6.11 -14.58
N TYR A 40 -1.54 5.50 -13.56
CA TYR A 40 -1.65 4.05 -13.36
C TYR A 40 -3.08 3.62 -13.05
N VAL A 41 -3.80 4.39 -12.24
CA VAL A 41 -5.17 4.04 -11.86
C VAL A 41 -6.06 4.02 -13.10
N GLU A 42 -5.98 5.07 -13.92
CA GLU A 42 -6.79 5.15 -15.12
C GLU A 42 -6.48 4.02 -16.11
N SER A 43 -5.21 3.62 -16.18
CA SER A 43 -4.80 2.57 -17.11
C SER A 43 -5.20 1.17 -16.65
N LEU A 44 -5.30 0.94 -15.36
CA LEU A 44 -5.43 -0.42 -14.80
C LEU A 44 -6.79 -0.73 -14.19
N LYS A 45 -7.57 0.28 -13.85
CA LYS A 45 -8.80 0.07 -13.07
C LYS A 45 -9.87 -0.75 -13.79
N ASN A 46 -9.83 -0.83 -15.11
CA ASN A 46 -10.79 -1.61 -15.86
C ASN A 46 -10.45 -3.09 -15.88
N ASP A 47 -9.20 -3.43 -15.60
CA ASP A 47 -8.71 -4.81 -15.65
C ASP A 47 -8.42 -5.39 -14.28
N TYR A 48 -8.24 -4.54 -13.27
CA TYR A 48 -7.85 -4.97 -11.92
C TYR A 48 -8.64 -4.23 -10.87
N LYS A 49 -8.88 -4.92 -9.75
CA LYS A 49 -9.31 -4.24 -8.53
C LYS A 49 -8.04 -3.69 -7.86
N LEU A 50 -7.88 -2.39 -7.94
CA LEU A 50 -6.69 -1.73 -7.43
C LEU A 50 -6.84 -1.44 -5.95
N ILE A 51 -5.83 -1.81 -5.17
CA ILE A 51 -5.77 -1.56 -3.74
C ILE A 51 -4.57 -0.63 -3.53
N LEU A 52 -4.87 0.66 -3.41
CA LEU A 52 -3.85 1.68 -3.22
C LEU A 52 -3.61 1.85 -1.74
N ILE A 53 -2.37 1.75 -1.31
CA ILE A 53 -2.02 1.80 0.10
C ILE A 53 -1.04 2.93 0.37
N ASP A 54 -1.28 3.68 1.46
CA ASP A 54 -0.28 4.57 2.02
C ASP A 54 0.54 3.77 3.02
N ALA A 55 1.83 3.61 2.76
CA ALA A 55 2.71 2.91 3.68
C ALA A 55 2.74 3.62 5.04
N ARG A 56 3.02 2.88 6.10
CA ARG A 56 3.15 3.52 7.42
C ARG A 56 4.16 4.66 7.34
N GLY A 57 3.85 5.73 8.02
CA GLY A 57 4.67 6.92 7.96
C GLY A 57 4.44 7.81 6.75
N HIS A 58 3.52 7.45 5.86
CA HIS A 58 3.28 8.17 4.60
C HIS A 58 1.81 8.48 4.43
N GLY A 59 1.54 9.55 3.68
CA GLY A 59 0.17 9.92 3.33
C GLY A 59 -0.74 10.05 4.54
N ALA A 60 -1.90 9.40 4.48
CA ALA A 60 -2.90 9.44 5.54
C ALA A 60 -2.76 8.30 6.55
N SER A 61 -1.77 7.42 6.38
CA SER A 61 -1.50 6.38 7.37
C SER A 61 -0.83 6.96 8.61
N ASP A 62 -0.93 6.24 9.74
CA ASP A 62 -0.29 6.67 10.96
C ASP A 62 1.23 6.76 10.80
N LYS A 63 1.83 7.67 11.57
CA LYS A 63 3.26 7.97 11.47
C LYS A 63 3.95 7.74 12.82
N PRO A 64 4.23 6.46 13.15
CA PRO A 64 4.92 6.17 14.40
C PRO A 64 6.28 6.87 14.47
N HIS A 65 6.68 7.29 15.67
CA HIS A 65 7.93 8.02 15.85
C HIS A 65 9.12 7.11 16.15
N ASN A 66 8.86 5.88 16.58
CA ASN A 66 9.92 4.94 16.93
C ASN A 66 10.56 4.39 15.64
N PRO A 67 11.89 4.51 15.47
CA PRO A 67 12.56 3.97 14.28
C PRO A 67 12.31 2.46 14.07
N ASP A 68 12.16 1.70 15.15
CA ASP A 68 11.87 0.27 15.04
C ASP A 68 10.51 -0.01 14.39
N ALA A 69 9.63 0.99 14.33
CA ALA A 69 8.33 0.85 13.68
C ALA A 69 8.42 0.82 12.15
N TYR A 70 9.61 1.00 11.59
CA TYR A 70 9.80 1.06 10.14
C TYR A 70 10.59 -0.11 9.57
N LYS A 71 10.63 -1.23 10.28
CA LYS A 71 11.25 -2.44 9.76
C LYS A 71 10.44 -3.00 8.61
N LEU A 72 11.13 -3.60 7.63
CA LEU A 72 10.49 -4.15 6.44
C LEU A 72 9.37 -5.13 6.78
N GLU A 73 9.59 -5.99 7.76
CA GLU A 73 8.61 -6.98 8.17
C GLU A 73 7.30 -6.35 8.65
N LEU A 74 7.36 -5.14 9.22
CA LEU A 74 6.16 -4.44 9.65
C LEU A 74 5.37 -3.88 8.46
N PHE A 75 6.06 -3.43 7.42
CA PHE A 75 5.40 -3.05 6.17
C PHE A 75 4.68 -4.24 5.55
N VAL A 76 5.31 -5.40 5.56
CA VAL A 76 4.70 -6.61 5.04
C VAL A 76 3.48 -6.99 5.89
N ASN A 77 3.58 -6.91 7.20
CA ASN A 77 2.46 -7.19 8.08
C ASN A 77 1.30 -6.22 7.87
N ASP A 78 1.57 -4.96 7.58
CA ASP A 78 0.52 -3.99 7.27
C ASP A 78 -0.27 -4.44 6.05
N ILE A 79 0.41 -4.91 5.02
CA ILE A 79 -0.23 -5.38 3.79
C ILE A 79 -1.07 -6.62 4.08
N VAL A 80 -0.53 -7.57 4.82
CA VAL A 80 -1.26 -8.79 5.19
C VAL A 80 -2.50 -8.43 5.99
N CYS A 81 -2.37 -7.53 6.95
CA CYS A 81 -3.49 -7.09 7.78
C CYS A 81 -4.58 -6.45 6.93
N MET A 82 -4.21 -5.62 5.97
CA MET A 82 -5.14 -4.98 5.06
C MET A 82 -5.85 -6.01 4.17
N LEU A 83 -5.11 -6.97 3.63
CA LEU A 83 -5.70 -8.01 2.78
C LEU A 83 -6.64 -8.91 3.58
N ASP A 84 -6.28 -9.22 4.83
CA ASP A 84 -7.18 -9.99 5.70
C ASP A 84 -8.48 -9.22 5.97
N ASP A 85 -8.37 -7.92 6.21
CA ASP A 85 -9.53 -7.07 6.41
C ASP A 85 -10.45 -7.09 5.18
N LEU A 86 -9.87 -7.11 4.00
CA LEU A 86 -10.61 -7.16 2.74
C LEU A 86 -11.00 -8.57 2.33
N ARG A 87 -10.59 -9.58 3.10
CA ARG A 87 -10.85 -11.00 2.82
C ARG A 87 -10.28 -11.43 1.48
N ILE A 88 -9.08 -10.96 1.16
CA ILE A 88 -8.38 -11.28 -0.07
C ILE A 88 -7.24 -12.24 0.27
N GLY A 89 -7.29 -13.46 -0.25
CA GLY A 89 -6.27 -14.47 0.03
C GLY A 89 -5.06 -14.38 -0.87
N LYS A 90 -5.23 -13.86 -2.08
CA LYS A 90 -4.14 -13.73 -3.04
C LYS A 90 -4.29 -12.41 -3.79
N ALA A 91 -3.16 -11.76 -4.05
CA ALA A 91 -3.14 -10.53 -4.82
C ALA A 91 -1.82 -10.42 -5.56
N HIS A 92 -1.85 -9.73 -6.68
CA HIS A 92 -0.64 -9.30 -7.36
C HIS A 92 -0.16 -8.00 -6.74
N PHE A 93 1.13 -7.69 -6.91
CA PHE A 93 1.72 -6.49 -6.36
C PHE A 93 2.46 -5.72 -7.43
N LEU A 94 2.33 -4.41 -7.41
CA LEU A 94 3.12 -3.52 -8.23
C LEU A 94 3.75 -2.49 -7.29
N VAL A 95 5.08 -2.42 -7.30
CA VAL A 95 5.83 -1.53 -6.43
C VAL A 95 6.44 -0.44 -7.28
N SER A 96 6.25 0.81 -6.89
CA SER A 96 6.80 1.92 -7.64
C SER A 96 8.32 1.88 -7.58
N ARG A 97 8.88 2.09 -6.40
CA ARG A 97 10.32 2.10 -6.25
C ARG A 97 10.68 2.28 -4.78
N TRP A 98 11.64 1.53 -4.31
CA TRP A 98 12.16 1.73 -2.96
C TRP A 98 13.53 2.33 -3.06
N VAL A 99 13.70 3.42 -2.36
CA VAL A 99 14.80 4.36 -2.60
C VAL A 99 16.16 3.79 -2.30
N ASP A 100 16.27 2.98 -1.28
CA ASP A 100 17.58 2.47 -0.89
C ASP A 100 18.14 1.43 -1.86
N GLY A 101 17.34 1.07 -2.86
CA GLY A 101 17.77 0.09 -3.84
C GLY A 101 17.92 -1.31 -3.31
N SER A 102 18.20 -1.46 -2.04
CA SER A 102 18.36 -2.78 -1.46
C SER A 102 17.06 -3.55 -1.44
N ALA A 103 15.95 -2.86 -1.32
CA ALA A 103 14.65 -3.49 -1.30
C ALA A 103 14.28 -4.13 -2.62
N LEU A 104 14.76 -3.58 -3.72
CA LEU A 104 14.49 -4.09 -5.05
C LEU A 104 15.75 -4.57 -5.74
N GLY A 105 16.81 -4.40 -5.05
CA GLY A 105 18.12 -4.95 -5.36
C GLY A 105 18.66 -4.64 -6.68
#